data_454d6760fc4d1968f5a6da6aa18c77d8
#
_entry.id   454d6760fc4d1968f5a6da6aa18c77d8
#
_cell.length_a   1.000
_cell.length_b   1.000
_cell.length_c   1.000
_cell.angle_alpha   90.00
_cell.angle_beta   90.00
_cell.angle_gamma   90.00
#
_symmetry.space_group_name_H-M   'P 1'
#
loop_
_entity.id
_entity.type
_entity.pdbx_description
1 polymer ?
#
loop_
_entity_poly.entity_id
_entity_poly.type
_entity_poly.pdbx_seq_one_letter_code
_entity_poly.pdbx_strand_id
1 'polypeptide(L)'
;MPGLLNEVHTESNVIAAMRDGVLLASDVYRPAEAGAPIDAAFPVLLQRTPYNKTRPDLVQEAIFFTSHGYVTVVQDCRARYESEGEFTKYIDEGEDGFDTLAWLAQQPWHGGKVGTYGLSYSAHTQAAAACLNPPNLGCMWLDSGGFSNAFLNACRNGGAFELRQLTWAYKEAVESRQANALPKTVKAALEAQDIFGWFNRLPWKKGHSPLQWTPDYEDYLLDIWTRENFDNYWKQIGLCAEEYYDVFSDVPQVHMSAWYDPYSRTATDNFVALSSAKKGPVTLLMGPWTHGARTLTHSGNVDFGEQATIDNNLAEDFNHLRLRFFDRWLKDERNDLEDDAPVKLFVMGGGSGRTNSQQRLDHGGRWRSEDEWPLARAVKTPFYLHPGGGLSTQLPESPSSPDEYLFDPNNPVPTVGGNISSGQPVMAAGGFDQRESEEFLGSKQPYLPLASRPDVLVFQTELLAEDTEITGPVSVQLWISSSAVDTDFTAKLIDVYPPSEDYPEGYALNLTDGILRVKFRDSWERTELMAPGEVYQVELSL
;
A
#
# COMPACT_ATOMS: atom_id res chain seq x y z
N MET A 1 -28.15 -17.92 -13.05
CA MET A 1 -27.49 -16.63 -13.37
C MET A 1 -28.28 -16.00 -14.51
N PRO A 2 -28.63 -14.69 -14.47
CA PRO A 2 -29.06 -14.00 -15.67
C PRO A 2 -27.94 -14.19 -16.72
N GLY A 3 -28.29 -14.44 -17.97
CA GLY A 3 -27.30 -14.66 -19.04
C GLY A 3 -26.39 -13.44 -19.18
N LEU A 4 -25.10 -13.68 -19.49
CA LEU A 4 -24.15 -12.62 -19.84
C LEU A 4 -24.75 -11.72 -20.93
N LEU A 5 -24.66 -10.41 -20.71
CA LEU A 5 -25.01 -9.40 -21.70
C LEU A 5 -23.82 -9.27 -22.66
N ASN A 6 -23.96 -9.79 -23.88
CA ASN A 6 -22.83 -10.01 -24.80
C ASN A 6 -22.29 -8.73 -25.47
N GLU A 7 -22.97 -7.59 -25.31
CA GLU A 7 -22.58 -6.35 -25.95
C GLU A 7 -22.42 -5.22 -24.93
N VAL A 8 -21.39 -4.41 -25.12
CA VAL A 8 -21.09 -3.23 -24.30
C VAL A 8 -21.03 -2.01 -25.21
N HIS A 9 -21.82 -0.99 -24.88
CA HIS A 9 -21.74 0.32 -25.50
C HIS A 9 -20.88 1.24 -24.65
N THR A 10 -19.92 1.93 -25.28
CA THR A 10 -19.00 2.85 -24.59
C THR A 10 -19.24 4.29 -25.03
N GLU A 11 -19.49 5.15 -24.05
CA GLU A 11 -19.56 6.60 -24.23
C GLU A 11 -18.28 7.20 -23.64
N SER A 12 -17.38 7.71 -24.50
CA SER A 12 -16.09 8.23 -24.08
C SER A 12 -16.14 9.72 -23.76
N ASN A 13 -15.34 10.15 -22.79
CA ASN A 13 -15.18 11.55 -22.38
C ASN A 13 -16.52 12.22 -21.97
N VAL A 14 -17.37 11.49 -21.28
CA VAL A 14 -18.58 12.07 -20.68
C VAL A 14 -18.15 12.97 -19.53
N ILE A 15 -18.57 14.23 -19.57
CA ILE A 15 -18.09 15.27 -18.65
C ILE A 15 -18.98 15.38 -17.42
N ALA A 16 -18.37 15.36 -16.25
CA ALA A 16 -18.99 15.70 -14.98
C ALA A 16 -18.39 17.03 -14.47
N ALA A 17 -19.25 18.01 -14.15
CA ALA A 17 -18.81 19.27 -13.56
C ALA A 17 -18.76 19.15 -12.03
N MET A 18 -17.62 19.51 -11.45
CA MET A 18 -17.42 19.56 -10.01
C MET A 18 -17.96 20.87 -9.44
N ARG A 19 -18.12 20.96 -8.11
CA ARG A 19 -18.69 22.12 -7.41
C ARG A 19 -17.95 23.45 -7.65
N ASP A 20 -16.67 23.37 -7.95
CA ASP A 20 -15.80 24.51 -8.28
C ASP A 20 -15.76 24.85 -9.78
N GLY A 21 -16.51 24.09 -10.60
CA GLY A 21 -16.62 24.26 -12.05
C GLY A 21 -15.56 23.52 -12.86
N VAL A 22 -14.64 22.79 -12.24
CA VAL A 22 -13.67 21.93 -12.95
C VAL A 22 -14.41 20.76 -13.61
N LEU A 23 -14.01 20.42 -14.82
CA LEU A 23 -14.64 19.38 -15.63
C LEU A 23 -13.80 18.10 -15.58
N LEU A 24 -14.41 17.01 -15.09
CA LEU A 24 -13.77 15.69 -15.07
C LEU A 24 -14.35 14.78 -16.15
N ALA A 25 -13.47 14.06 -16.85
CA ALA A 25 -13.80 13.19 -17.98
C ALA A 25 -13.94 11.73 -17.54
N SER A 26 -15.05 11.11 -17.93
CA SER A 26 -15.35 9.71 -17.65
C SER A 26 -15.60 8.94 -18.93
N ASP A 27 -15.23 7.66 -18.97
CA ASP A 27 -15.73 6.70 -19.95
C ASP A 27 -16.83 5.86 -19.29
N VAL A 28 -18.01 5.80 -19.93
CA VAL A 28 -19.19 5.12 -19.42
C VAL A 28 -19.45 3.88 -20.27
N TYR A 29 -19.42 2.72 -19.64
CA TYR A 29 -19.66 1.41 -20.24
C TYR A 29 -21.07 0.96 -19.84
N ARG A 30 -21.95 0.75 -20.83
CA ARG A 30 -23.35 0.38 -20.61
C ARG A 30 -23.67 -0.96 -21.26
N PRO A 31 -24.49 -1.81 -20.62
CA PRO A 31 -25.05 -2.98 -21.29
C PRO A 31 -25.75 -2.60 -22.58
N ALA A 32 -25.52 -3.35 -23.65
CA ALA A 32 -26.06 -3.06 -24.98
C ALA A 32 -26.74 -4.28 -25.63
N GLU A 33 -27.65 -3.99 -26.58
CA GLU A 33 -28.29 -4.95 -27.44
C GLU A 33 -28.40 -4.37 -28.84
N ALA A 34 -28.07 -5.17 -29.85
CA ALA A 34 -28.04 -4.74 -31.25
C ALA A 34 -27.25 -3.44 -31.51
N GLY A 35 -26.12 -3.25 -30.82
CA GLY A 35 -25.23 -2.09 -30.95
C GLY A 35 -25.70 -0.81 -30.25
N ALA A 36 -26.84 -0.81 -29.56
CA ALA A 36 -27.37 0.33 -28.82
C ALA A 36 -27.41 0.03 -27.31
N PRO A 37 -27.20 1.06 -26.45
CA PRO A 37 -27.34 0.85 -25.01
C PRO A 37 -28.76 0.47 -24.63
N ILE A 38 -28.91 -0.48 -23.71
CA ILE A 38 -30.23 -0.90 -23.20
C ILE A 38 -30.83 0.28 -22.43
N ASP A 39 -32.09 0.62 -22.76
CA ASP A 39 -32.86 1.68 -22.08
C ASP A 39 -33.46 1.13 -20.77
N ALA A 40 -32.57 0.92 -19.78
CA ALA A 40 -32.93 0.47 -18.45
C ALA A 40 -31.93 1.05 -17.43
N ALA A 41 -32.34 1.09 -16.16
CA ALA A 41 -31.50 1.48 -15.07
C ALA A 41 -30.75 0.24 -14.51
N PHE A 42 -29.45 0.39 -14.27
CA PHE A 42 -28.57 -0.63 -13.74
C PHE A 42 -27.83 -0.12 -12.49
N PRO A 43 -27.42 -1.00 -11.57
CA PRO A 43 -26.47 -0.61 -10.53
C PRO A 43 -25.17 -0.13 -11.18
N VAL A 44 -24.51 0.83 -10.54
CA VAL A 44 -23.33 1.51 -11.08
C VAL A 44 -22.08 1.11 -10.33
N LEU A 45 -20.99 0.89 -11.05
CA LEU A 45 -19.66 0.76 -10.50
C LEU A 45 -18.78 1.93 -10.95
N LEU A 46 -18.09 2.57 -10.02
CA LEU A 46 -17.21 3.71 -10.27
C LEU A 46 -15.77 3.38 -9.90
N GLN A 47 -14.84 3.66 -10.82
CA GLN A 47 -13.41 3.72 -10.55
C GLN A 47 -12.87 5.10 -10.95
N ARG A 48 -12.31 5.85 -10.00
CA ARG A 48 -11.58 7.08 -10.27
C ARG A 48 -10.07 6.79 -10.24
N THR A 49 -9.33 7.27 -11.23
CA THR A 49 -7.93 6.89 -11.43
C THR A 49 -7.06 8.05 -11.93
N PRO A 50 -5.81 8.21 -11.43
CA PRO A 50 -4.85 9.14 -12.01
C PRO A 50 -4.05 8.50 -13.17
N TYR A 51 -4.32 7.22 -13.52
CA TYR A 51 -3.47 6.39 -14.39
C TYR A 51 -4.02 6.20 -15.81
N ASN A 52 -4.87 7.11 -16.30
CA ASN A 52 -5.56 7.03 -17.58
C ASN A 52 -6.73 6.00 -17.60
N LYS A 53 -7.96 6.53 -17.68
CA LYS A 53 -9.18 5.73 -17.76
C LYS A 53 -9.25 4.76 -18.95
N THR A 54 -8.39 4.99 -19.98
CA THR A 54 -8.33 4.14 -21.19
C THR A 54 -7.25 3.04 -21.09
N ARG A 55 -6.62 2.83 -19.94
CA ARG A 55 -5.67 1.71 -19.76
C ARG A 55 -6.37 0.39 -20.05
N PRO A 56 -5.69 -0.54 -20.79
CA PRO A 56 -6.32 -1.79 -21.22
C PRO A 56 -6.86 -2.65 -20.07
N ASP A 57 -6.19 -2.71 -18.93
CA ASP A 57 -6.62 -3.45 -17.75
C ASP A 57 -7.90 -2.87 -17.15
N LEU A 58 -8.02 -1.54 -17.04
CA LEU A 58 -9.22 -0.86 -16.54
C LEU A 58 -10.41 -1.01 -17.50
N VAL A 59 -10.14 -0.93 -18.80
CA VAL A 59 -11.16 -1.17 -19.84
C VAL A 59 -11.67 -2.60 -19.79
N GLN A 60 -10.80 -3.60 -19.63
CA GLN A 60 -11.19 -5.00 -19.51
C GLN A 60 -12.03 -5.26 -18.25
N GLU A 61 -11.66 -4.68 -17.11
CA GLU A 61 -12.46 -4.76 -15.88
C GLU A 61 -13.84 -4.11 -16.08
N ALA A 62 -13.89 -2.93 -16.70
CA ALA A 62 -15.14 -2.24 -16.97
C ALA A 62 -16.07 -3.07 -17.88
N ILE A 63 -15.54 -3.66 -18.95
CA ILE A 63 -16.28 -4.55 -19.83
C ILE A 63 -16.77 -5.78 -19.09
N PHE A 64 -15.93 -6.38 -18.23
CA PHE A 64 -16.31 -7.54 -17.43
C PHE A 64 -17.55 -7.22 -16.56
N PHE A 65 -17.50 -6.17 -15.75
CA PHE A 65 -18.64 -5.84 -14.88
C PHE A 65 -19.87 -5.42 -15.69
N THR A 66 -19.67 -4.71 -16.80
CA THR A 66 -20.81 -4.31 -17.66
C THR A 66 -21.50 -5.50 -18.28
N SER A 67 -20.78 -6.53 -18.73
CA SER A 67 -21.36 -7.77 -19.24
C SER A 67 -22.09 -8.58 -18.15
N HIS A 68 -21.84 -8.28 -16.88
CA HIS A 68 -22.56 -8.86 -15.74
C HIS A 68 -23.71 -7.96 -15.23
N GLY A 69 -24.15 -6.96 -16.01
CA GLY A 69 -25.36 -6.18 -15.71
C GLY A 69 -25.12 -4.97 -14.81
N TYR A 70 -23.96 -4.35 -14.92
CA TYR A 70 -23.65 -3.05 -14.33
C TYR A 70 -23.50 -1.97 -15.39
N VAL A 71 -23.71 -0.73 -15.03
CA VAL A 71 -23.06 0.39 -15.73
C VAL A 71 -21.73 0.63 -15.04
N THR A 72 -20.64 0.60 -15.80
CA THR A 72 -19.31 0.84 -15.23
C THR A 72 -18.77 2.18 -15.71
N VAL A 73 -18.27 2.99 -14.78
CA VAL A 73 -17.72 4.33 -15.05
C VAL A 73 -16.27 4.37 -14.60
N VAL A 74 -15.38 4.71 -15.53
CA VAL A 74 -13.97 4.96 -15.23
C VAL A 74 -13.68 6.43 -15.48
N GLN A 75 -13.25 7.17 -14.43
CA GLN A 75 -13.02 8.61 -14.48
C GLN A 75 -11.56 8.95 -14.26
N ASP A 76 -11.01 9.81 -15.12
CA ASP A 76 -9.70 10.43 -14.84
C ASP A 76 -9.82 11.39 -13.66
N CYS A 77 -8.90 11.30 -12.70
CA CYS A 77 -8.77 12.26 -11.61
C CYS A 77 -8.43 13.66 -12.13
N ARG A 78 -8.66 14.67 -11.31
CA ARG A 78 -8.36 16.09 -11.59
C ARG A 78 -6.96 16.27 -12.17
N ALA A 79 -6.85 17.10 -13.22
CA ALA A 79 -5.63 17.41 -13.98
C ALA A 79 -4.92 16.21 -14.62
N ARG A 80 -5.56 15.04 -14.65
CA ARG A 80 -5.01 13.86 -15.31
C ARG A 80 -5.72 13.64 -16.65
N TYR A 81 -4.94 13.31 -17.67
CA TYR A 81 -5.37 12.99 -19.04
C TYR A 81 -6.44 13.93 -19.60
N GLU A 82 -7.70 13.52 -19.68
CA GLU A 82 -8.77 14.32 -20.26
C GLU A 82 -9.51 15.20 -19.24
N SER A 83 -9.24 15.04 -17.95
CA SER A 83 -9.81 15.86 -16.88
C SER A 83 -9.08 17.19 -16.72
N GLU A 84 -9.81 18.25 -16.42
CA GLU A 84 -9.28 19.61 -16.19
C GLU A 84 -8.75 19.80 -14.76
N GLY A 85 -8.28 21.01 -14.48
CA GLY A 85 -7.84 21.47 -13.16
C GLY A 85 -6.33 21.45 -12.98
N GLU A 86 -5.89 21.56 -11.73
CA GLU A 86 -4.49 21.50 -11.29
C GLU A 86 -4.30 20.22 -10.45
N PHE A 87 -3.13 19.60 -10.56
CA PHE A 87 -2.85 18.34 -9.86
C PHE A 87 -2.21 18.61 -8.49
N THR A 88 -2.94 18.27 -7.44
CA THR A 88 -2.38 18.15 -6.08
C THR A 88 -2.66 16.75 -5.56
N LYS A 89 -1.62 15.96 -5.39
CA LYS A 89 -1.77 14.52 -5.05
C LYS A 89 -2.64 14.32 -3.80
N TYR A 90 -3.73 13.55 -3.92
CA TYR A 90 -4.68 13.15 -2.89
C TYR A 90 -5.67 14.21 -2.39
N ILE A 91 -5.39 15.51 -2.55
CA ILE A 91 -6.10 16.57 -1.81
C ILE A 91 -7.56 16.76 -2.26
N ASP A 92 -7.81 16.85 -3.57
CA ASP A 92 -9.16 17.15 -4.10
C ASP A 92 -10.06 15.92 -4.22
N GLU A 93 -9.53 14.72 -3.92
CA GLU A 93 -10.20 13.45 -4.22
C GLU A 93 -11.50 13.23 -3.45
N GLY A 94 -11.62 13.82 -2.26
CA GLY A 94 -12.83 13.72 -1.44
C GLY A 94 -14.00 14.46 -2.07
N GLU A 95 -13.82 15.73 -2.40
CA GLU A 95 -14.87 16.59 -2.99
C GLU A 95 -15.21 16.16 -4.42
N ASP A 96 -14.21 15.87 -5.24
CA ASP A 96 -14.40 15.35 -6.60
C ASP A 96 -15.15 14.00 -6.60
N GLY A 97 -14.83 13.12 -5.65
CA GLY A 97 -15.52 11.84 -5.48
C GLY A 97 -16.98 12.03 -5.07
N PHE A 98 -17.25 12.93 -4.12
CA PHE A 98 -18.61 13.27 -3.69
C PHE A 98 -19.44 13.81 -4.87
N ASP A 99 -18.89 14.80 -5.60
CA ASP A 99 -19.58 15.44 -6.72
C ASP A 99 -19.81 14.47 -7.88
N THR A 100 -18.84 13.58 -8.15
CA THR A 100 -19.00 12.51 -9.14
C THR A 100 -20.15 11.57 -8.77
N LEU A 101 -20.24 11.13 -7.50
CA LEU A 101 -21.33 10.29 -7.02
C LEU A 101 -22.69 11.01 -7.13
N ALA A 102 -22.74 12.31 -6.82
CA ALA A 102 -23.95 13.12 -6.98
C ALA A 102 -24.34 13.29 -8.45
N TRP A 103 -23.38 13.44 -9.36
CA TRP A 103 -23.62 13.49 -10.81
C TRP A 103 -24.12 12.15 -11.34
N LEU A 104 -23.57 11.02 -10.91
CA LEU A 104 -24.02 9.68 -11.29
C LEU A 104 -25.47 9.43 -10.92
N ALA A 105 -25.92 9.90 -9.77
CA ALA A 105 -27.30 9.77 -9.32
C ALA A 105 -28.33 10.48 -10.20
N GLN A 106 -27.89 11.43 -11.03
CA GLN A 106 -28.76 12.17 -11.95
C GLN A 106 -28.85 11.53 -13.34
N GLN A 107 -28.08 10.48 -13.59
CA GLN A 107 -28.03 9.84 -14.89
C GLN A 107 -29.29 8.95 -15.12
N PRO A 108 -29.90 8.95 -16.33
CA PRO A 108 -31.11 8.18 -16.60
C PRO A 108 -30.91 6.66 -16.47
N TRP A 109 -29.68 6.19 -16.60
CA TRP A 109 -29.33 4.77 -16.49
C TRP A 109 -28.90 4.36 -15.06
N HIS A 110 -28.95 5.27 -14.09
CA HIS A 110 -28.57 4.98 -12.70
C HIS A 110 -29.65 4.21 -11.96
N GLY A 111 -29.32 3.02 -11.45
CA GLY A 111 -30.23 2.07 -10.80
C GLY A 111 -30.27 2.11 -9.27
N GLY A 112 -29.89 3.23 -8.63
CA GLY A 112 -30.08 3.46 -7.20
C GLY A 112 -28.79 3.67 -6.41
N LYS A 113 -27.86 2.72 -6.37
CA LYS A 113 -26.61 2.80 -5.60
C LYS A 113 -25.38 2.66 -6.49
N VAL A 114 -24.27 3.23 -6.03
CA VAL A 114 -22.95 3.16 -6.68
C VAL A 114 -22.02 2.35 -5.79
N GLY A 115 -21.40 1.30 -6.35
CA GLY A 115 -20.24 0.66 -5.77
C GLY A 115 -18.96 1.32 -6.26
N THR A 116 -17.97 1.43 -5.41
CA THR A 116 -16.64 1.93 -5.82
C THR A 116 -15.60 0.84 -5.69
N TYR A 117 -14.58 0.86 -6.57
CA TYR A 117 -13.49 -0.10 -6.52
C TYR A 117 -12.20 0.48 -7.08
N GLY A 118 -11.09 -0.19 -6.85
CA GLY A 118 -9.81 0.11 -7.48
C GLY A 118 -8.62 -0.11 -6.59
N LEU A 119 -7.46 -0.20 -7.24
CA LEU A 119 -6.16 -0.45 -6.65
C LEU A 119 -5.43 0.87 -6.36
N SER A 120 -4.69 0.92 -5.24
CA SER A 120 -3.73 1.99 -4.98
C SER A 120 -4.38 3.37 -4.87
N TYR A 121 -4.02 4.30 -5.72
CA TYR A 121 -4.63 5.63 -5.76
C TYR A 121 -6.16 5.56 -5.94
N SER A 122 -6.65 4.63 -6.74
CA SER A 122 -8.10 4.42 -6.89
C SER A 122 -8.80 3.93 -5.61
N ALA A 123 -8.06 3.36 -4.64
CA ALA A 123 -8.57 3.10 -3.30
C ALA A 123 -8.54 4.37 -2.43
N HIS A 124 -7.52 5.24 -2.60
CA HIS A 124 -7.50 6.53 -1.90
C HIS A 124 -8.65 7.44 -2.30
N THR A 125 -9.05 7.48 -3.59
CA THR A 125 -10.22 8.24 -4.05
C THR A 125 -11.52 7.79 -3.38
N GLN A 126 -11.67 6.49 -3.10
CA GLN A 126 -12.83 5.92 -2.43
C GLN A 126 -12.90 6.35 -0.96
N ALA A 127 -11.80 6.14 -0.21
CA ALA A 127 -11.73 6.51 1.20
C ALA A 127 -11.92 8.02 1.39
N ALA A 128 -11.32 8.85 0.52
CA ALA A 128 -11.47 10.30 0.55
C ALA A 128 -12.93 10.71 0.37
N ALA A 129 -13.64 10.15 -0.61
CA ALA A 129 -15.07 10.41 -0.81
C ALA A 129 -15.91 9.92 0.37
N ALA A 130 -15.59 8.75 0.93
CA ALA A 130 -16.31 8.17 2.07
C ALA A 130 -16.21 9.01 3.35
N CYS A 131 -15.13 9.80 3.55
CA CYS A 131 -15.01 10.78 4.63
C CYS A 131 -16.06 11.89 4.56
N LEU A 132 -16.66 12.15 3.38
CA LEU A 132 -17.74 13.12 3.19
C LEU A 132 -19.13 12.48 3.21
N ASN A 133 -19.21 11.17 3.37
CA ASN A 133 -20.46 10.39 3.46
C ASN A 133 -21.47 10.71 2.32
N PRO A 134 -21.12 10.50 1.03
CA PRO A 134 -22.00 10.80 -0.10
C PRO A 134 -23.23 9.88 -0.09
N PRO A 135 -24.44 10.41 -0.38
CA PRO A 135 -25.71 9.70 -0.14
C PRO A 135 -25.94 8.48 -1.04
N ASN A 136 -25.27 8.40 -2.19
CA ASN A 136 -25.48 7.34 -3.18
C ASN A 136 -24.45 6.23 -3.13
N LEU A 137 -23.47 6.32 -2.26
CA LEU A 137 -22.48 5.27 -2.07
C LEU A 137 -23.15 4.03 -1.47
N GLY A 138 -22.99 2.88 -2.10
CA GLY A 138 -23.62 1.62 -1.71
C GLY A 138 -22.67 0.60 -1.11
N CYS A 139 -21.46 0.50 -1.65
CA CYS A 139 -20.40 -0.36 -1.11
C CYS A 139 -19.04 0.05 -1.70
N MET A 140 -17.94 -0.44 -1.09
CA MET A 140 -16.58 -0.11 -1.49
C MET A 140 -15.68 -1.35 -1.50
N TRP A 141 -14.80 -1.44 -2.52
CA TRP A 141 -13.69 -2.39 -2.56
C TRP A 141 -12.37 -1.63 -2.65
N LEU A 142 -11.71 -1.47 -1.51
CA LEU A 142 -10.42 -0.76 -1.40
C LEU A 142 -9.28 -1.76 -1.49
N ASP A 143 -8.56 -1.74 -2.60
CA ASP A 143 -7.41 -2.62 -2.84
C ASP A 143 -6.11 -1.83 -2.65
N SER A 144 -5.31 -2.20 -1.64
CA SER A 144 -3.97 -1.66 -1.39
C SER A 144 -3.92 -0.13 -1.37
N GLY A 145 -4.77 0.48 -0.54
CA GLY A 145 -4.91 1.93 -0.43
C GLY A 145 -6.03 2.37 0.50
N GLY A 146 -6.42 3.64 0.42
CA GLY A 146 -7.46 4.23 1.28
C GLY A 146 -6.91 4.64 2.64
N PHE A 147 -5.96 5.57 2.67
CA PHE A 147 -5.20 5.95 3.86
C PHE A 147 -6.03 6.02 5.15
N SER A 148 -5.66 5.19 6.13
CA SER A 148 -5.97 5.50 7.52
C SER A 148 -5.26 6.79 7.91
N ASN A 149 -3.94 6.85 7.69
CA ASN A 149 -3.10 8.01 7.96
C ASN A 149 -1.84 7.99 7.06
N ALA A 150 -1.80 8.85 6.05
CA ALA A 150 -0.69 8.90 5.09
C ALA A 150 0.65 9.31 5.71
N PHE A 151 0.63 10.07 6.82
CA PHE A 151 1.82 10.45 7.56
C PHE A 151 2.47 9.25 8.26
N LEU A 152 1.69 8.29 8.72
CA LEU A 152 2.20 7.12 9.44
C LEU A 152 2.46 5.91 8.53
N ASN A 153 1.80 5.83 7.35
CA ASN A 153 1.65 4.56 6.64
C ASN A 153 2.04 4.60 5.15
N ALA A 154 2.56 5.65 4.57
CA ALA A 154 2.90 5.60 3.16
C ALA A 154 3.69 6.80 2.62
N CYS A 155 3.45 8.01 3.10
CA CYS A 155 4.29 9.16 2.74
C CYS A 155 5.47 9.28 3.70
N ARG A 156 5.22 8.93 4.94
CA ARG A 156 6.24 8.78 5.99
C ARG A 156 6.01 7.46 6.73
N ASN A 157 7.05 6.98 7.37
CA ASN A 157 7.02 5.84 8.27
C ASN A 157 7.91 6.17 9.46
N GLY A 158 7.38 6.08 10.68
CA GLY A 158 8.10 6.45 11.89
C GLY A 158 8.73 7.85 11.87
N GLY A 159 8.13 8.82 11.16
CA GLY A 159 8.64 10.17 10.95
C GLY A 159 9.65 10.33 9.81
N ALA A 160 10.20 9.24 9.26
CA ALA A 160 11.08 9.26 8.10
C ALA A 160 10.27 9.37 6.80
N PHE A 161 10.75 10.17 5.84
CA PHE A 161 10.10 10.34 4.55
C PHE A 161 10.38 9.15 3.63
N GLU A 162 9.34 8.65 2.99
CA GLU A 162 9.41 7.56 2.03
C GLU A 162 9.97 8.04 0.67
N LEU A 163 11.26 7.83 0.44
CA LEU A 163 11.94 8.33 -0.77
C LEU A 163 11.35 7.79 -2.08
N ARG A 164 10.64 6.64 -2.05
CA ARG A 164 9.91 6.11 -3.22
C ARG A 164 8.82 7.05 -3.75
N GLN A 165 8.43 8.06 -3.00
CA GLN A 165 7.51 9.10 -3.49
C GLN A 165 8.08 9.81 -4.74
N LEU A 166 9.41 9.92 -4.87
CA LEU A 166 10.03 10.47 -6.07
C LEU A 166 9.81 9.58 -7.30
N THR A 167 9.95 8.26 -7.17
CA THR A 167 9.78 7.35 -8.31
C THR A 167 8.35 7.38 -8.85
N TRP A 168 7.36 7.43 -7.97
CA TRP A 168 5.96 7.62 -8.36
C TRP A 168 5.76 8.99 -9.02
N ALA A 169 6.23 10.07 -8.39
CA ALA A 169 6.09 11.42 -8.92
C ALA A 169 6.70 11.55 -10.30
N TYR A 170 7.87 10.97 -10.53
CA TYR A 170 8.55 11.01 -11.81
C TYR A 170 7.77 10.27 -12.91
N LYS A 171 7.30 9.06 -12.64
CA LYS A 171 6.50 8.28 -13.60
C LYS A 171 5.26 9.05 -14.04
N GLU A 172 4.53 9.60 -13.07
CA GLU A 172 3.31 10.35 -13.37
C GLU A 172 3.58 11.71 -14.01
N ALA A 173 4.70 12.35 -13.67
CA ALA A 173 5.12 13.62 -14.27
C ALA A 173 5.45 13.48 -15.76
N VAL A 174 6.16 12.42 -16.14
CA VAL A 174 6.52 12.15 -17.55
C VAL A 174 5.29 12.02 -18.46
N GLU A 175 4.20 11.46 -17.95
CA GLU A 175 2.94 11.28 -18.67
C GLU A 175 1.94 12.44 -18.48
N SER A 176 2.32 13.47 -17.70
CA SER A 176 1.42 14.56 -17.33
C SER A 176 1.13 15.52 -18.49
N ARG A 177 0.04 16.29 -18.34
CA ARG A 177 -0.29 17.41 -19.25
C ARG A 177 0.84 18.45 -19.28
N GLN A 178 1.51 18.72 -18.15
CA GLN A 178 2.65 19.62 -18.08
C GLN A 178 3.81 19.12 -18.95
N ALA A 179 4.17 17.84 -18.84
CA ALA A 179 5.23 17.24 -19.68
C ALA A 179 4.85 17.27 -21.16
N ASN A 180 3.60 17.01 -21.50
CA ASN A 180 3.10 17.04 -22.88
C ASN A 180 3.09 18.44 -23.50
N ALA A 181 3.02 19.49 -22.69
CA ALA A 181 3.12 20.88 -23.13
C ALA A 181 4.57 21.38 -23.29
N LEU A 182 5.57 20.61 -22.87
CA LEU A 182 6.99 21.00 -22.98
C LEU A 182 7.48 20.96 -24.44
N PRO A 183 8.48 21.78 -24.79
CA PRO A 183 9.23 21.61 -26.01
C PRO A 183 9.83 20.18 -26.12
N LYS A 184 9.81 19.57 -27.31
CA LYS A 184 10.24 18.17 -27.50
C LYS A 184 11.61 17.85 -26.89
N THR A 185 12.57 18.78 -26.99
CA THR A 185 13.92 18.62 -26.42
C THR A 185 13.92 18.60 -24.89
N VAL A 186 13.05 19.37 -24.25
CA VAL A 186 12.92 19.43 -22.80
C VAL A 186 12.17 18.19 -22.29
N LYS A 187 11.11 17.77 -23.01
CA LYS A 187 10.42 16.52 -22.68
C LYS A 187 11.35 15.32 -22.77
N ALA A 188 12.17 15.22 -23.84
CA ALA A 188 13.16 14.16 -23.96
C ALA A 188 14.21 14.20 -22.82
N ALA A 189 14.58 15.39 -22.34
CA ALA A 189 15.49 15.53 -21.20
C ALA A 189 14.82 15.10 -19.88
N LEU A 190 13.52 15.33 -19.70
CA LEU A 190 12.74 14.81 -18.57
C LEU A 190 12.69 13.27 -18.62
N GLU A 191 12.33 12.70 -19.77
CA GLU A 191 12.21 11.24 -19.96
C GLU A 191 13.56 10.50 -19.78
N ALA A 192 14.68 11.18 -20.02
CA ALA A 192 16.03 10.63 -19.90
C ALA A 192 16.67 10.80 -18.52
N GLN A 193 15.92 11.22 -17.49
CA GLN A 193 16.49 11.39 -16.15
C GLN A 193 16.93 10.04 -15.56
N ASP A 194 18.14 10.00 -15.03
CA ASP A 194 18.65 8.89 -14.24
C ASP A 194 18.07 8.94 -12.81
N ILE A 195 16.89 8.32 -12.64
CA ILE A 195 16.22 8.32 -11.35
C ILE A 195 17.05 7.62 -10.28
N PHE A 196 17.73 6.53 -10.60
CA PHE A 196 18.62 5.84 -9.67
C PHE A 196 19.73 6.78 -9.16
N GLY A 197 20.38 7.52 -10.06
CA GLY A 197 21.41 8.50 -9.72
C GLY A 197 20.91 9.67 -8.87
N TRP A 198 19.63 10.02 -8.96
CA TRP A 198 19.04 11.10 -8.14
C TRP A 198 18.94 10.74 -6.65
N PHE A 199 18.80 9.47 -6.29
CA PHE A 199 18.80 9.04 -4.89
C PHE A 199 20.16 9.20 -4.19
N ASN A 200 21.25 9.38 -4.96
CA ASN A 200 22.56 9.72 -4.45
C ASN A 200 22.80 11.25 -4.35
N ARG A 201 21.80 12.09 -4.68
CA ARG A 201 21.90 13.56 -4.73
C ARG A 201 20.94 14.24 -3.77
N LEU A 202 20.86 13.74 -2.57
CA LEU A 202 20.03 14.33 -1.53
C LEU A 202 20.70 15.55 -0.87
N PRO A 203 19.93 16.54 -0.40
CA PRO A 203 18.49 16.71 -0.53
C PRO A 203 18.10 17.28 -1.91
N TRP A 204 16.93 16.87 -2.44
CA TRP A 204 16.36 17.50 -3.64
C TRP A 204 15.85 18.90 -3.31
N LYS A 205 15.96 19.80 -4.28
CA LYS A 205 15.58 21.22 -4.12
C LYS A 205 14.77 21.67 -5.32
N LYS A 206 13.88 22.64 -5.11
CA LYS A 206 13.08 23.24 -6.17
C LYS A 206 13.98 23.78 -7.29
N GLY A 207 13.66 23.41 -8.53
CA GLY A 207 14.45 23.73 -9.72
C GLY A 207 15.75 22.91 -9.89
N HIS A 208 16.04 22.00 -8.93
CA HIS A 208 17.21 21.10 -8.94
C HIS A 208 16.81 19.69 -8.53
N SER A 209 15.77 19.17 -9.17
CA SER A 209 15.26 17.81 -9.02
C SER A 209 14.98 17.21 -10.40
N PRO A 210 14.72 15.90 -10.52
CA PRO A 210 14.31 15.31 -11.80
C PRO A 210 12.95 15.83 -12.29
N LEU A 211 12.18 16.52 -11.44
CA LEU A 211 10.84 17.06 -11.70
C LEU A 211 10.84 18.54 -12.06
N GLN A 212 12.00 19.19 -12.19
CA GLN A 212 12.13 20.65 -12.36
C GLN A 212 11.33 21.26 -13.52
N TRP A 213 10.90 20.45 -14.50
CA TRP A 213 10.10 20.90 -15.64
C TRP A 213 8.60 20.61 -15.51
N THR A 214 8.19 20.01 -14.40
CA THR A 214 6.81 19.66 -14.08
C THR A 214 6.47 20.16 -12.67
N PRO A 215 6.24 21.48 -12.52
CA PRO A 215 6.17 22.15 -11.22
C PRO A 215 5.13 21.59 -10.27
N ASP A 216 3.95 21.14 -10.74
CA ASP A 216 2.94 20.55 -9.84
C ASP A 216 3.49 19.30 -9.12
N TYR A 217 4.28 18.50 -9.84
CA TYR A 217 4.87 17.28 -9.28
C TYR A 217 6.07 17.57 -8.37
N GLU A 218 6.89 18.56 -8.74
CA GLU A 218 8.01 19.00 -7.91
C GLU A 218 7.50 19.63 -6.62
N ASP A 219 6.52 20.53 -6.72
CA ASP A 219 5.98 21.27 -5.58
C ASP A 219 5.32 20.34 -4.57
N TYR A 220 4.42 19.43 -4.99
CA TYR A 220 3.82 18.52 -4.03
C TYR A 220 4.83 17.59 -3.36
N LEU A 221 5.81 17.07 -4.12
CA LEU A 221 6.82 16.17 -3.57
C LEU A 221 7.66 16.87 -2.50
N LEU A 222 8.13 18.07 -2.79
CA LEU A 222 8.92 18.85 -1.85
C LEU A 222 8.10 19.34 -0.66
N ASP A 223 6.82 19.65 -0.87
CA ASP A 223 5.91 20.03 0.21
C ASP A 223 5.71 18.88 1.19
N ILE A 224 5.33 17.68 0.75
CA ILE A 224 5.17 16.52 1.66
C ILE A 224 6.49 16.08 2.31
N TRP A 225 7.63 16.31 1.66
CA TRP A 225 8.93 15.98 2.25
C TRP A 225 9.31 16.95 3.36
N THR A 226 9.07 18.26 3.16
CA THR A 226 9.43 19.30 4.15
C THR A 226 8.45 19.42 5.31
N ARG A 227 7.21 18.92 5.17
CA ARG A 227 6.21 18.85 6.25
C ARG A 227 6.49 17.69 7.17
N GLU A 228 7.45 17.89 8.07
CA GLU A 228 7.94 16.82 8.93
C GLU A 228 7.03 16.48 10.11
N ASN A 229 6.19 17.43 10.58
CA ASN A 229 5.28 17.24 11.70
C ASN A 229 3.87 16.85 11.21
N PHE A 230 3.15 16.06 12.01
CA PHE A 230 1.74 15.75 11.79
C PHE A 230 0.89 16.96 12.12
N ASP A 231 0.78 17.89 11.17
CA ASP A 231 0.03 19.14 11.27
C ASP A 231 -1.33 19.04 10.54
N ASN A 232 -2.05 20.16 10.43
CA ASN A 232 -3.34 20.25 9.76
C ASN A 232 -3.29 19.88 8.28
N TYR A 233 -2.14 19.94 7.63
CA TYR A 233 -2.00 19.46 6.25
C TYR A 233 -2.24 17.95 6.17
N TRP A 234 -1.65 17.18 7.08
CA TRP A 234 -1.79 15.71 7.09
C TRP A 234 -3.17 15.24 7.56
N LYS A 235 -3.90 16.08 8.31
CA LYS A 235 -5.26 15.78 8.81
C LYS A 235 -6.36 16.00 7.78
N GLN A 236 -6.02 16.38 6.55
CA GLN A 236 -7.01 16.62 5.49
C GLN A 236 -7.62 15.32 4.96
N ILE A 237 -8.84 15.45 4.43
CA ILE A 237 -9.49 14.41 3.64
C ILE A 237 -8.56 14.03 2.47
N GLY A 238 -8.46 12.72 2.21
CA GLY A 238 -7.53 12.15 1.23
C GLY A 238 -6.17 11.75 1.80
N LEU A 239 -5.76 12.31 2.96
CA LEU A 239 -4.52 11.95 3.64
C LEU A 239 -4.72 11.21 4.96
N CYS A 240 -5.86 11.42 5.64
CA CYS A 240 -6.08 10.87 6.97
C CYS A 240 -7.58 10.57 7.19
N ALA A 241 -7.99 9.32 7.01
CA ALA A 241 -9.36 8.91 7.28
C ALA A 241 -9.65 8.81 8.80
N GLU A 242 -8.64 8.62 9.63
CA GLU A 242 -8.78 8.53 11.11
C GLU A 242 -9.50 9.74 11.71
N GLU A 243 -9.24 10.93 11.18
CA GLU A 243 -9.89 12.18 11.63
C GLU A 243 -11.39 12.22 11.27
N TYR A 244 -11.88 11.31 10.41
CA TYR A 244 -13.23 11.31 9.84
C TYR A 244 -14.00 10.01 10.07
N TYR A 245 -13.49 9.05 10.85
CA TYR A 245 -14.17 7.78 11.05
C TYR A 245 -15.61 7.92 11.59
N ASP A 246 -15.87 8.92 12.41
CA ASP A 246 -17.23 9.17 12.94
C ASP A 246 -18.25 9.44 11.83
N VAL A 247 -17.85 10.21 10.80
CA VAL A 247 -18.70 10.61 9.67
C VAL A 247 -18.49 9.77 8.43
N PHE A 248 -17.48 8.90 8.39
CA PHE A 248 -17.19 8.00 7.28
C PHE A 248 -18.41 7.18 6.88
N SER A 249 -18.60 6.92 5.60
CA SER A 249 -19.75 6.18 5.06
C SER A 249 -19.96 4.84 5.75
N ASP A 250 -21.19 4.61 6.24
CA ASP A 250 -21.61 3.33 6.85
C ASP A 250 -22.18 2.40 5.76
N VAL A 251 -21.30 1.81 4.97
CA VAL A 251 -21.63 0.90 3.86
C VAL A 251 -20.77 -0.35 3.93
N PRO A 252 -21.20 -1.46 3.32
CA PRO A 252 -20.35 -2.64 3.17
C PRO A 252 -19.03 -2.30 2.48
N GLN A 253 -17.91 -2.78 3.05
CA GLN A 253 -16.59 -2.44 2.54
C GLN A 253 -15.57 -3.55 2.74
N VAL A 254 -14.67 -3.68 1.76
CA VAL A 254 -13.52 -4.59 1.81
C VAL A 254 -12.25 -3.77 1.83
N HIS A 255 -11.42 -3.99 2.83
CA HIS A 255 -10.05 -3.49 2.91
C HIS A 255 -9.11 -4.64 2.55
N MET A 256 -8.51 -4.57 1.36
CA MET A 256 -7.59 -5.57 0.87
C MET A 256 -6.18 -5.01 0.79
N SER A 257 -5.18 -5.77 1.21
CA SER A 257 -3.76 -5.47 1.02
C SER A 257 -2.92 -6.75 1.10
N ALA A 258 -1.63 -6.61 1.34
CA ALA A 258 -0.71 -7.73 1.40
C ALA A 258 0.45 -7.46 2.35
N TRP A 259 1.14 -8.53 2.79
CA TRP A 259 2.22 -8.43 3.77
C TRP A 259 3.45 -7.68 3.25
N TYR A 260 3.70 -7.70 1.93
CA TYR A 260 4.77 -6.93 1.28
C TYR A 260 4.24 -5.70 0.54
N ASP A 261 3.16 -5.10 1.05
CA ASP A 261 2.55 -3.87 0.51
C ASP A 261 2.65 -2.74 1.54
N PRO A 262 3.04 -1.51 1.16
CA PRO A 262 3.13 -0.38 2.10
C PRO A 262 1.79 0.04 2.71
N TYR A 263 0.68 -0.48 2.17
CA TYR A 263 -0.68 -0.20 2.67
C TYR A 263 -1.24 -1.31 3.57
N SER A 264 -0.40 -2.28 3.99
CA SER A 264 -0.79 -3.33 4.95
C SER A 264 -1.36 -2.72 6.24
N ARG A 265 -0.66 -1.77 6.84
CA ARG A 265 -1.10 -1.05 8.03
C ARG A 265 -2.37 -0.22 7.76
N THR A 266 -2.47 0.46 6.61
CA THR A 266 -3.69 1.18 6.20
C THR A 266 -4.92 0.26 6.21
N ALA A 267 -4.81 -0.93 5.61
CA ALA A 267 -5.93 -1.88 5.55
C ALA A 267 -6.33 -2.40 6.93
N THR A 268 -5.35 -2.75 7.77
CA THR A 268 -5.62 -3.26 9.13
C THR A 268 -6.16 -2.19 10.06
N ASP A 269 -5.62 -0.97 10.05
CA ASP A 269 -6.09 0.15 10.88
C ASP A 269 -7.53 0.54 10.51
N ASN A 270 -7.83 0.69 9.20
CA ASN A 270 -9.19 0.96 8.73
C ASN A 270 -10.17 -0.14 9.14
N PHE A 271 -9.78 -1.41 8.97
CA PHE A 271 -10.61 -2.53 9.39
C PHE A 271 -10.93 -2.47 10.88
N VAL A 272 -9.93 -2.31 11.74
CA VAL A 272 -10.11 -2.27 13.20
C VAL A 272 -11.04 -1.14 13.62
N ALA A 273 -10.80 0.07 13.09
CA ALA A 273 -11.59 1.23 13.46
C ALA A 273 -13.03 1.15 12.91
N LEU A 274 -13.18 0.85 11.63
CA LEU A 274 -14.49 0.89 10.96
C LEU A 274 -15.37 -0.31 11.31
N SER A 275 -14.82 -1.51 11.54
CA SER A 275 -15.61 -2.67 12.01
C SER A 275 -16.24 -2.43 13.38
N SER A 276 -15.62 -1.62 14.23
CA SER A 276 -16.17 -1.25 15.53
C SER A 276 -17.13 -0.06 15.48
N ALA A 277 -16.94 0.88 14.55
CA ALA A 277 -17.68 2.14 14.46
C ALA A 277 -18.90 2.07 13.53
N LYS A 278 -18.93 1.15 12.56
CA LYS A 278 -19.97 1.07 11.51
C LYS A 278 -20.84 -0.17 11.67
N LYS A 279 -22.06 -0.10 11.13
CA LYS A 279 -23.03 -1.22 11.12
C LYS A 279 -22.91 -2.07 9.84
N GLY A 280 -22.49 -1.44 8.73
CA GLY A 280 -22.22 -2.14 7.49
C GLY A 280 -21.06 -3.13 7.66
N PRO A 281 -21.10 -4.28 7.00
CA PRO A 281 -20.02 -5.26 7.08
C PRO A 281 -18.68 -4.67 6.60
N VAL A 282 -17.64 -4.88 7.39
CA VAL A 282 -16.27 -4.52 7.07
C VAL A 282 -15.46 -5.81 6.97
N THR A 283 -14.76 -6.01 5.86
CA THR A 283 -13.98 -7.21 5.59
C THR A 283 -12.50 -6.85 5.41
N LEU A 284 -11.61 -7.66 5.98
CA LEU A 284 -10.16 -7.58 5.79
C LEU A 284 -9.68 -8.78 4.96
N LEU A 285 -8.90 -8.52 3.91
CA LEU A 285 -8.26 -9.55 3.10
C LEU A 285 -6.76 -9.23 2.97
N MET A 286 -5.89 -10.12 3.50
CA MET A 286 -4.45 -9.93 3.52
C MET A 286 -3.73 -11.11 2.85
N GLY A 287 -3.10 -10.84 1.70
CA GLY A 287 -2.31 -11.82 0.95
C GLY A 287 -0.80 -11.72 1.18
N PRO A 288 0.01 -12.63 0.61
CA PRO A 288 1.47 -12.60 0.74
C PRO A 288 2.16 -11.77 -0.34
N TRP A 289 1.41 -10.96 -1.07
CA TRP A 289 1.84 -10.31 -2.32
C TRP A 289 2.65 -9.03 -2.07
N THR A 290 3.25 -8.54 -3.14
CA THR A 290 3.61 -7.13 -3.28
C THR A 290 2.41 -6.33 -3.82
N HIS A 291 2.54 -5.03 -3.94
CA HIS A 291 1.48 -4.10 -4.35
C HIS A 291 0.73 -4.53 -5.62
N GLY A 292 -0.51 -4.97 -5.47
CA GLY A 292 -1.39 -5.39 -6.56
C GLY A 292 -1.05 -6.73 -7.22
N ALA A 293 -0.05 -7.49 -6.74
CA ALA A 293 0.44 -8.72 -7.37
C ALA A 293 -0.33 -9.99 -6.95
N ARG A 294 -1.64 -9.89 -6.79
CA ARG A 294 -2.53 -10.92 -6.22
C ARG A 294 -2.74 -12.20 -7.05
N THR A 295 -2.22 -12.22 -8.26
CA THR A 295 -2.24 -13.38 -9.17
C THR A 295 -0.89 -14.08 -9.26
N LEU A 296 0.12 -13.61 -8.51
CA LEU A 296 1.45 -14.19 -8.46
C LEU A 296 1.61 -15.10 -7.24
N THR A 297 2.30 -16.21 -7.42
CA THR A 297 2.63 -17.16 -6.34
C THR A 297 3.77 -16.68 -5.45
N HIS A 298 4.45 -15.60 -5.85
CA HIS A 298 5.70 -15.15 -5.24
C HIS A 298 5.75 -13.64 -5.00
N SER A 299 6.63 -13.24 -4.09
CA SER A 299 6.99 -11.84 -3.82
C SER A 299 8.50 -11.73 -3.68
N GLY A 300 9.15 -10.99 -4.59
CA GLY A 300 10.61 -10.98 -4.66
C GLY A 300 11.18 -12.38 -5.00
N ASN A 301 12.13 -12.84 -4.20
CA ASN A 301 12.78 -14.13 -4.37
C ASN A 301 12.16 -15.26 -3.52
N VAL A 302 10.91 -15.09 -3.08
CA VAL A 302 10.20 -16.02 -2.20
C VAL A 302 8.91 -16.47 -2.84
N ASP A 303 8.67 -17.79 -2.91
CA ASP A 303 7.48 -18.42 -3.44
C ASP A 303 6.59 -18.95 -2.31
N PHE A 304 5.33 -18.60 -2.37
CA PHE A 304 4.30 -19.02 -1.41
C PHE A 304 3.42 -20.15 -1.95
N GLY A 305 3.67 -20.60 -3.19
CA GLY A 305 2.95 -21.68 -3.86
C GLY A 305 1.64 -21.23 -4.53
N GLU A 306 1.04 -22.17 -5.29
CA GLU A 306 -0.19 -21.92 -6.07
C GLU A 306 -1.37 -21.45 -5.21
N GLN A 307 -1.40 -21.84 -3.93
CA GLN A 307 -2.42 -21.41 -2.98
C GLN A 307 -2.30 -19.94 -2.59
N ALA A 308 -1.23 -19.24 -2.94
CA ALA A 308 -1.04 -17.82 -2.61
C ALA A 308 -1.95 -16.88 -3.42
N THR A 309 -2.36 -17.29 -4.61
CA THR A 309 -3.17 -16.46 -5.50
C THR A 309 -4.63 -16.36 -5.05
N ILE A 310 -5.34 -15.30 -5.46
CA ILE A 310 -6.80 -15.23 -5.32
C ILE A 310 -7.46 -16.24 -6.25
N ASP A 311 -6.95 -16.34 -7.49
CA ASP A 311 -7.50 -17.16 -8.55
C ASP A 311 -7.49 -18.64 -8.16
N ASN A 312 -8.64 -19.29 -8.28
CA ASN A 312 -8.93 -20.68 -7.89
C ASN A 312 -8.78 -21.01 -6.39
N ASN A 313 -8.48 -20.04 -5.52
CA ASN A 313 -8.36 -20.26 -4.08
C ASN A 313 -9.46 -19.53 -3.28
N LEU A 314 -9.75 -18.28 -3.61
CA LEU A 314 -10.82 -17.49 -2.96
C LEU A 314 -12.04 -17.30 -3.88
N ALA A 315 -11.84 -17.35 -5.18
CA ALA A 315 -12.86 -17.35 -6.24
C ALA A 315 -12.27 -17.92 -7.52
N GLU A 316 -13.07 -18.01 -8.59
CA GLU A 316 -12.58 -18.38 -9.93
C GLU A 316 -11.41 -17.47 -10.37
N ASP A 317 -11.60 -16.15 -10.22
CA ASP A 317 -10.57 -15.13 -10.36
C ASP A 317 -10.90 -13.90 -9.50
N PHE A 318 -10.04 -12.88 -9.54
CA PHE A 318 -10.22 -11.66 -8.77
C PHE A 318 -11.47 -10.86 -9.19
N ASN A 319 -11.84 -10.86 -10.45
CA ASN A 319 -13.04 -10.17 -10.91
C ASN A 319 -14.32 -10.85 -10.39
N HIS A 320 -14.35 -12.17 -10.36
CA HIS A 320 -15.48 -12.94 -9.81
C HIS A 320 -15.58 -12.79 -8.28
N LEU A 321 -14.45 -12.65 -7.57
CA LEU A 321 -14.46 -12.33 -6.14
C LEU A 321 -15.16 -10.98 -5.86
N ARG A 322 -14.82 -9.95 -6.65
CA ARG A 322 -15.45 -8.62 -6.55
C ARG A 322 -16.91 -8.63 -7.04
N LEU A 323 -17.19 -9.36 -8.12
CA LEU A 323 -18.54 -9.50 -8.66
C LEU A 323 -19.51 -10.06 -7.60
N ARG A 324 -19.10 -11.12 -6.88
CA ARG A 324 -19.88 -11.72 -5.78
C ARG A 324 -20.22 -10.68 -4.70
N PHE A 325 -19.25 -9.81 -4.36
CA PHE A 325 -19.47 -8.72 -3.41
C PHE A 325 -20.45 -7.67 -3.94
N PHE A 326 -20.29 -7.21 -5.18
CA PHE A 326 -21.17 -6.21 -5.77
C PHE A 326 -22.59 -6.75 -6.01
N ASP A 327 -22.75 -7.98 -6.47
CA ASP A 327 -24.06 -8.61 -6.66
C ASP A 327 -24.83 -8.66 -5.34
N ARG A 328 -24.17 -8.97 -4.24
CA ARG A 328 -24.80 -8.98 -2.91
C ARG A 328 -25.28 -7.59 -2.49
N TRP A 329 -24.45 -6.56 -2.64
CA TRP A 329 -24.72 -5.26 -2.03
C TRP A 329 -25.38 -4.22 -2.95
N LEU A 330 -25.32 -4.42 -4.25
CA LEU A 330 -25.94 -3.50 -5.22
C LEU A 330 -27.16 -4.09 -5.94
N LYS A 331 -27.23 -5.43 -6.05
CA LYS A 331 -28.39 -6.13 -6.66
C LYS A 331 -29.26 -6.84 -5.63
N ASP A 332 -28.85 -6.85 -4.36
CA ASP A 332 -29.51 -7.62 -3.28
C ASP A 332 -29.57 -9.15 -3.56
N GLU A 333 -28.68 -9.66 -4.40
CA GLU A 333 -28.58 -11.09 -4.69
C GLU A 333 -27.96 -11.83 -3.50
N ARG A 334 -28.69 -12.78 -2.94
CA ARG A 334 -28.14 -13.65 -1.89
C ARG A 334 -27.12 -14.60 -2.50
N ASN A 335 -25.95 -14.67 -1.88
CA ASN A 335 -24.89 -15.58 -2.24
C ASN A 335 -24.13 -16.03 -0.97
N ASP A 336 -23.08 -16.84 -1.12
CA ASP A 336 -22.28 -17.40 -0.04
C ASP A 336 -21.38 -16.38 0.69
N LEU A 337 -21.39 -15.10 0.31
CA LEU A 337 -20.66 -14.04 1.00
C LEU A 337 -21.11 -13.87 2.46
N GLU A 338 -22.38 -14.19 2.75
CA GLU A 338 -22.95 -14.07 4.10
C GLU A 338 -22.36 -15.12 5.06
N ASP A 339 -21.81 -16.21 4.53
CA ASP A 339 -21.16 -17.29 5.29
C ASP A 339 -19.63 -17.05 5.45
N ASP A 340 -19.09 -16.02 4.76
CA ASP A 340 -17.68 -15.69 4.83
C ASP A 340 -17.32 -15.04 6.18
N ALA A 341 -16.20 -15.45 6.75
CA ALA A 341 -15.62 -14.76 7.90
C ALA A 341 -15.14 -13.35 7.51
N PRO A 342 -15.22 -12.38 8.42
CA PRO A 342 -14.88 -10.98 8.14
C PRO A 342 -13.39 -10.76 7.84
N VAL A 343 -12.53 -11.72 8.18
CA VAL A 343 -11.08 -11.62 7.99
C VAL A 343 -10.58 -12.85 7.24
N LYS A 344 -9.84 -12.64 6.17
CA LYS A 344 -9.11 -13.68 5.42
C LYS A 344 -7.63 -13.31 5.37
N LEU A 345 -6.79 -14.13 5.96
CA LEU A 345 -5.35 -13.94 6.05
C LEU A 345 -4.61 -15.06 5.34
N PHE A 346 -3.57 -14.73 4.61
CA PHE A 346 -2.59 -15.71 4.18
C PHE A 346 -1.50 -15.83 5.24
N VAL A 347 -1.44 -16.98 5.90
CA VAL A 347 -0.37 -17.30 6.86
C VAL A 347 0.80 -17.86 6.08
N MET A 348 1.91 -17.12 6.06
CA MET A 348 3.14 -17.50 5.37
C MET A 348 3.88 -18.59 6.14
N GLY A 349 4.68 -19.42 5.44
CA GLY A 349 5.51 -20.45 6.05
C GLY A 349 4.98 -21.87 5.88
N GLY A 350 5.81 -22.84 6.23
CA GLY A 350 5.51 -24.28 6.11
C GLY A 350 5.89 -24.90 4.76
N GLY A 351 6.60 -24.16 3.89
CA GLY A 351 7.22 -24.71 2.67
C GLY A 351 8.47 -25.54 2.97
N SER A 352 9.12 -26.03 1.92
CA SER A 352 10.28 -26.92 2.06
C SER A 352 11.58 -26.21 2.48
N GLY A 353 11.65 -24.89 2.38
CA GLY A 353 12.87 -24.11 2.56
C GLY A 353 13.95 -24.36 1.50
N ARG A 354 13.59 -25.01 0.39
CA ARG A 354 14.49 -25.35 -0.72
C ARG A 354 14.27 -24.36 -1.88
N THR A 355 15.21 -24.36 -2.82
CA THR A 355 15.05 -23.63 -4.08
C THR A 355 14.06 -24.35 -5.00
N ASN A 356 13.04 -23.64 -5.47
CA ASN A 356 12.11 -24.19 -6.46
C ASN A 356 12.68 -24.11 -7.90
N SER A 357 11.92 -24.61 -8.89
CA SER A 357 12.33 -24.60 -10.30
C SER A 357 12.53 -23.19 -10.89
N GLN A 358 12.01 -22.15 -10.23
CA GLN A 358 12.15 -20.75 -10.63
C GLN A 358 13.26 -20.00 -9.87
N GLN A 359 14.10 -20.74 -9.15
CA GLN A 359 15.20 -20.22 -8.34
C GLN A 359 14.73 -19.31 -7.20
N ARG A 360 13.56 -19.60 -6.59
CA ARG A 360 13.03 -18.91 -5.42
C ARG A 360 13.00 -19.83 -4.21
N LEU A 361 13.09 -19.24 -3.03
CA LEU A 361 12.87 -19.94 -1.77
C LEU A 361 11.42 -20.42 -1.69
N ASP A 362 11.19 -21.73 -1.59
CA ASP A 362 9.88 -22.31 -1.27
C ASP A 362 9.56 -22.09 0.21
N HIS A 363 8.87 -20.99 0.48
CA HIS A 363 8.43 -20.59 1.82
C HIS A 363 7.04 -21.15 2.15
N GLY A 364 6.16 -21.26 1.15
CA GLY A 364 4.81 -21.78 1.30
C GLY A 364 3.86 -20.88 2.09
N GLY A 365 2.72 -21.43 2.48
CA GLY A 365 1.70 -20.73 3.26
C GLY A 365 0.31 -21.29 3.01
N ARG A 366 -0.71 -20.66 3.63
CA ARG A 366 -2.11 -21.06 3.46
C ARG A 366 -3.07 -19.93 3.83
N TRP A 367 -4.22 -19.90 3.19
CA TRP A 367 -5.34 -19.06 3.61
C TRP A 367 -5.96 -19.55 4.90
N ARG A 368 -6.41 -18.59 5.71
CA ARG A 368 -7.13 -18.82 6.95
C ARG A 368 -8.21 -17.77 7.14
N SER A 369 -9.39 -18.20 7.53
CA SER A 369 -10.50 -17.35 7.91
C SER A 369 -10.45 -17.08 9.40
N GLU A 370 -10.76 -15.84 9.81
CA GLU A 370 -10.75 -15.38 11.20
C GLU A 370 -11.96 -14.49 11.45
N ASP A 371 -12.40 -14.47 12.69
CA ASP A 371 -13.57 -13.67 13.11
C ASP A 371 -13.21 -12.22 13.43
N GLU A 372 -11.92 -11.92 13.61
CA GLU A 372 -11.44 -10.61 14.07
C GLU A 372 -9.96 -10.37 13.73
N TRP A 373 -9.57 -9.11 13.77
CA TRP A 373 -8.19 -8.65 13.74
C TRP A 373 -8.00 -7.45 14.67
N PRO A 374 -6.92 -7.36 15.52
CA PRO A 374 -5.97 -8.44 15.81
C PRO A 374 -6.67 -9.64 16.46
N LEU A 375 -6.07 -10.85 16.36
CA LEU A 375 -6.66 -12.07 16.88
C LEU A 375 -6.72 -12.03 18.42
N ALA A 376 -7.89 -12.21 19.03
CA ALA A 376 -8.04 -12.22 20.48
C ALA A 376 -7.25 -13.36 21.16
N ARG A 377 -7.02 -14.47 20.43
CA ARG A 377 -6.21 -15.60 20.93
C ARG A 377 -4.71 -15.36 20.85
N ALA A 378 -4.26 -14.31 20.13
CA ALA A 378 -2.84 -13.99 20.07
C ALA A 378 -2.33 -13.51 21.42
N VAL A 379 -1.20 -14.04 21.86
CA VAL A 379 -0.59 -13.71 23.14
C VAL A 379 0.66 -12.87 22.88
N LYS A 380 0.67 -11.63 23.40
CA LYS A 380 1.88 -10.81 23.37
C LYS A 380 3.00 -11.53 24.10
N THR A 381 4.01 -11.97 23.38
CA THR A 381 5.13 -12.74 23.88
C THR A 381 6.42 -11.91 23.73
N PRO A 382 7.01 -11.44 24.83
CA PRO A 382 8.26 -10.69 24.76
C PRO A 382 9.42 -11.63 24.44
N PHE A 383 10.27 -11.19 23.52
CA PHE A 383 11.59 -11.76 23.26
C PHE A 383 12.64 -10.73 23.68
N TYR A 384 13.53 -11.13 24.57
CA TYR A 384 14.56 -10.26 25.14
C TYR A 384 15.87 -10.37 24.38
N LEU A 385 16.50 -9.20 24.17
CA LEU A 385 17.83 -9.09 23.57
C LEU A 385 18.88 -9.45 24.64
N HIS A 386 19.73 -10.42 24.35
CA HIS A 386 20.77 -10.87 25.26
C HIS A 386 22.18 -10.47 24.79
N PRO A 387 23.14 -10.30 25.72
CA PRO A 387 24.53 -10.11 25.35
C PRO A 387 25.02 -11.20 24.40
N GLY A 388 25.83 -10.78 23.40
CA GLY A 388 26.36 -11.70 22.41
C GLY A 388 25.37 -12.10 21.29
N GLY A 389 24.25 -11.37 21.15
CA GLY A 389 23.31 -11.53 20.04
C GLY A 389 22.25 -12.64 20.23
N GLY A 390 22.05 -13.10 21.46
CA GLY A 390 20.97 -14.04 21.76
C GLY A 390 19.60 -13.37 21.82
N LEU A 391 18.54 -14.11 21.43
CA LEU A 391 17.15 -13.68 21.51
C LEU A 391 16.32 -14.79 22.17
N SER A 392 15.62 -14.51 23.27
CA SER A 392 14.80 -15.51 23.93
C SER A 392 13.66 -14.89 24.76
N THR A 393 12.72 -15.72 25.18
CA THR A 393 11.62 -15.32 26.08
C THR A 393 12.02 -15.19 27.54
N GLN A 394 13.26 -15.54 27.89
CA GLN A 394 13.78 -15.44 29.24
C GLN A 394 14.35 -14.04 29.49
N LEU A 395 14.05 -13.46 30.64
CA LEU A 395 14.67 -12.20 31.06
C LEU A 395 16.20 -12.38 31.22
N PRO A 396 17.03 -11.42 30.80
CA PRO A 396 18.46 -11.41 31.11
C PRO A 396 18.70 -11.48 32.61
N GLU A 397 19.60 -12.36 33.04
CA GLU A 397 19.90 -12.57 34.47
C GLU A 397 20.57 -11.37 35.14
N SER A 398 21.26 -10.55 34.36
CA SER A 398 21.99 -9.39 34.84
C SER A 398 22.02 -8.27 33.80
N PRO A 399 22.18 -7.00 34.25
CA PRO A 399 22.41 -5.89 33.34
C PRO A 399 23.68 -6.14 32.50
N SER A 400 23.59 -5.86 31.20
CA SER A 400 24.74 -5.90 30.28
C SER A 400 25.22 -4.49 29.94
N SER A 401 26.46 -4.41 29.46
CA SER A 401 26.93 -3.19 28.80
C SER A 401 26.09 -2.96 27.53
N PRO A 402 25.84 -1.71 27.12
CA PRO A 402 25.18 -1.43 25.86
C PRO A 402 26.01 -1.94 24.67
N ASP A 403 25.31 -2.36 23.62
CA ASP A 403 25.92 -2.55 22.30
C ASP A 403 26.09 -1.19 21.63
N GLU A 404 27.22 -0.94 21.02
CA GLU A 404 27.59 0.34 20.43
C GLU A 404 27.96 0.17 18.95
N TYR A 405 27.56 1.09 18.12
CA TYR A 405 27.99 1.16 16.73
C TYR A 405 28.11 2.61 16.24
N LEU A 406 28.84 2.81 15.16
CA LEU A 406 28.99 4.10 14.50
C LEU A 406 28.07 4.13 13.28
N PHE A 407 27.07 5.01 13.30
CA PHE A 407 26.25 5.30 12.13
C PHE A 407 26.95 6.30 11.21
N ASP A 408 27.08 5.95 9.93
CA ASP A 408 27.58 6.85 8.89
C ASP A 408 26.45 7.20 7.90
N PRO A 409 25.95 8.45 7.91
CA PRO A 409 24.87 8.87 7.01
C PRO A 409 25.25 8.83 5.52
N ASN A 410 26.57 8.76 5.19
CA ASN A 410 27.04 8.59 3.80
C ASN A 410 27.13 7.12 3.37
N ASN A 411 26.88 6.20 4.29
CA ASN A 411 26.90 4.76 4.06
C ASN A 411 25.77 4.06 4.81
N PRO A 412 24.50 4.47 4.60
CA PRO A 412 23.36 3.86 5.29
C PRO A 412 23.21 2.39 4.92
N VAL A 413 22.57 1.62 5.81
CA VAL A 413 22.24 0.22 5.53
C VAL A 413 21.29 0.17 4.32
N PRO A 414 21.59 -0.60 3.27
CA PRO A 414 20.70 -0.76 2.12
C PRO A 414 19.35 -1.33 2.51
N THR A 415 18.28 -0.87 1.83
CA THR A 415 16.96 -1.50 1.93
C THR A 415 16.91 -2.68 0.95
N VAL A 416 16.79 -3.89 1.48
CA VAL A 416 16.72 -5.14 0.72
C VAL A 416 15.29 -5.70 0.81
N GLY A 417 14.51 -5.52 -0.25
CA GLY A 417 13.11 -5.93 -0.26
C GLY A 417 12.21 -5.16 0.71
N GLY A 418 11.09 -5.77 1.10
CA GLY A 418 10.14 -5.24 2.07
C GLY A 418 8.88 -4.63 1.44
N ASN A 419 8.19 -3.82 2.22
CA ASN A 419 6.87 -3.26 1.92
C ASN A 419 7.00 -2.01 1.03
N ILE A 420 7.23 -2.20 -0.25
CA ILE A 420 7.51 -1.12 -1.20
C ILE A 420 6.49 -1.16 -2.36
N SER A 421 5.96 -0.01 -2.72
CA SER A 421 5.25 0.17 -4.00
C SER A 421 5.87 1.31 -4.78
N SER A 422 5.74 1.28 -6.10
CA SER A 422 6.25 2.32 -6.99
C SER A 422 7.75 2.62 -6.82
N GLY A 423 8.54 1.71 -6.25
CA GLY A 423 9.97 1.89 -5.99
C GLY A 423 10.87 1.68 -7.20
N GLN A 424 10.42 0.90 -8.20
CA GLN A 424 11.21 0.61 -9.39
C GLN A 424 11.51 1.86 -10.21
N PRO A 425 12.72 1.98 -10.81
CA PRO A 425 13.80 0.97 -10.87
C PRO A 425 14.76 1.00 -9.67
N VAL A 426 14.50 1.76 -8.61
CA VAL A 426 15.45 2.03 -7.52
C VAL A 426 15.35 1.03 -6.37
N MET A 427 14.13 0.56 -6.10
CA MET A 427 13.81 -0.30 -4.95
C MET A 427 12.95 -1.46 -5.41
N ALA A 428 13.29 -2.68 -5.00
CA ALA A 428 12.50 -3.89 -5.19
C ALA A 428 11.66 -4.20 -3.95
N ALA A 429 10.40 -4.63 -4.17
CA ALA A 429 9.49 -5.07 -3.11
C ALA A 429 9.51 -6.58 -2.94
N GLY A 430 9.19 -7.07 -1.75
CA GLY A 430 9.00 -8.50 -1.47
C GLY A 430 10.01 -9.10 -0.52
N GLY A 431 9.99 -10.43 -0.42
CA GLY A 431 10.90 -11.21 0.40
C GLY A 431 12.22 -11.48 -0.32
N PHE A 432 13.32 -11.21 0.37
CA PHE A 432 14.68 -11.43 -0.13
C PHE A 432 15.59 -11.90 1.00
N ASP A 433 16.65 -12.64 0.64
CA ASP A 433 17.78 -12.84 1.54
C ASP A 433 18.40 -11.48 1.89
N GLN A 434 18.60 -11.19 3.15
CA GLN A 434 19.13 -9.91 3.64
C GLN A 434 20.63 -9.78 3.36
N ARG A 435 20.95 -9.80 2.08
CA ARG A 435 22.28 -9.68 1.49
C ARG A 435 22.31 -8.56 0.47
N GLU A 436 23.39 -7.81 0.45
CA GLU A 436 23.65 -6.82 -0.60
C GLU A 436 23.69 -7.46 -1.99
N SER A 437 23.22 -6.74 -3.01
CA SER A 437 23.37 -7.09 -4.42
C SER A 437 23.38 -5.83 -5.29
N GLU A 438 23.69 -5.98 -6.57
CA GLU A 438 23.73 -4.86 -7.51
C GLU A 438 22.35 -4.21 -7.75
N GLU A 439 21.27 -4.91 -7.47
CA GLU A 439 19.90 -4.44 -7.64
C GLU A 439 19.40 -3.53 -6.50
N PHE A 440 20.09 -3.51 -5.36
CA PHE A 440 19.68 -2.70 -4.21
C PHE A 440 20.55 -1.44 -4.06
N LEU A 441 19.88 -0.28 -4.04
CA LEU A 441 20.54 1.01 -3.87
C LEU A 441 21.38 1.04 -2.60
N GLY A 442 22.62 1.48 -2.72
CA GLY A 442 23.55 1.59 -1.59
C GLY A 442 24.42 0.35 -1.35
N SER A 443 24.08 -0.78 -1.97
CA SER A 443 24.89 -2.01 -1.88
C SER A 443 26.28 -1.84 -2.47
N LYS A 444 27.26 -2.54 -1.87
CA LYS A 444 28.68 -2.46 -2.25
C LYS A 444 29.28 -3.85 -2.39
N GLN A 445 30.16 -4.01 -3.39
CA GLN A 445 30.95 -5.23 -3.49
C GLN A 445 31.86 -5.40 -2.26
N PRO A 446 32.04 -6.66 -1.77
CA PRO A 446 31.70 -7.94 -2.42
C PRO A 446 30.28 -8.47 -2.13
N TYR A 447 29.29 -7.61 -1.83
CA TYR A 447 27.89 -7.99 -1.59
C TYR A 447 27.74 -8.99 -0.42
N LEU A 448 28.05 -8.51 0.76
CA LEU A 448 27.99 -9.32 1.98
C LEU A 448 26.57 -9.34 2.60
N PRO A 449 26.26 -10.33 3.46
CA PRO A 449 25.06 -10.26 4.29
C PRO A 449 25.01 -8.95 5.09
N LEU A 450 23.82 -8.33 5.20
CA LEU A 450 23.65 -7.12 6.02
C LEU A 450 24.09 -7.34 7.47
N ALA A 451 23.91 -8.56 7.98
CA ALA A 451 24.37 -8.98 9.31
C ALA A 451 25.90 -8.87 9.54
N SER A 452 26.70 -8.77 8.47
CA SER A 452 28.16 -8.59 8.57
C SER A 452 28.60 -7.14 8.75
N ARG A 453 27.69 -6.18 8.63
CA ARG A 453 27.98 -4.76 8.81
C ARG A 453 28.18 -4.43 10.28
N PRO A 454 29.14 -3.56 10.62
CA PRO A 454 29.40 -3.18 12.01
C PRO A 454 28.32 -2.27 12.62
N ASP A 455 27.42 -1.72 11.78
CA ASP A 455 26.29 -0.87 12.17
C ASP A 455 24.94 -1.61 12.15
N VAL A 456 24.96 -2.95 12.06
CA VAL A 456 23.79 -3.84 12.15
C VAL A 456 23.96 -4.78 13.33
N LEU A 457 23.11 -4.63 14.34
CA LEU A 457 23.05 -5.52 15.48
C LEU A 457 22.10 -6.68 15.18
N VAL A 458 22.56 -7.91 15.42
CA VAL A 458 21.78 -9.13 15.16
C VAL A 458 21.52 -9.85 16.48
N PHE A 459 20.25 -10.14 16.72
CA PHE A 459 19.80 -10.96 17.84
C PHE A 459 18.99 -12.13 17.28
N GLN A 460 19.38 -13.36 17.63
CA GLN A 460 18.83 -14.56 17.04
C GLN A 460 18.46 -15.57 18.13
N THR A 461 17.34 -16.28 17.92
CA THR A 461 16.95 -17.41 18.75
C THR A 461 17.85 -18.61 18.43
N GLU A 462 17.91 -19.58 19.34
CA GLU A 462 18.28 -20.94 18.97
C GLU A 462 17.33 -21.48 17.91
N LEU A 463 17.71 -22.57 17.24
CA LEU A 463 16.80 -23.25 16.31
C LEU A 463 15.47 -23.56 17.01
N LEU A 464 14.37 -23.12 16.41
CA LEU A 464 13.05 -23.37 16.96
C LEU A 464 12.76 -24.86 16.95
N ALA A 465 12.33 -25.38 18.10
CA ALA A 465 12.01 -26.81 18.25
C ALA A 465 10.62 -27.16 17.68
N GLU A 466 9.77 -26.15 17.53
CA GLU A 466 8.40 -26.26 17.04
C GLU A 466 8.08 -25.09 16.12
N ASP A 467 7.12 -25.28 15.22
CA ASP A 467 6.59 -24.19 14.40
C ASP A 467 6.08 -23.06 15.28
N THR A 468 6.51 -21.85 14.97
CA THR A 468 6.12 -20.64 15.70
C THR A 468 5.38 -19.70 14.77
N GLU A 469 4.11 -19.45 15.06
CA GLU A 469 3.29 -18.51 14.32
C GLU A 469 3.33 -17.13 14.97
N ILE A 470 3.61 -16.11 14.15
CA ILE A 470 3.55 -14.69 14.53
C ILE A 470 2.42 -14.07 13.71
N THR A 471 1.30 -13.74 14.36
CA THR A 471 0.13 -13.15 13.71
C THR A 471 -0.43 -12.04 14.61
N GLY A 472 -0.29 -10.79 14.17
CA GLY A 472 -0.69 -9.61 14.91
C GLY A 472 0.38 -8.53 14.88
N PRO A 473 0.18 -7.42 15.62
CA PRO A 473 1.15 -6.33 15.70
C PRO A 473 2.48 -6.79 16.28
N VAL A 474 3.58 -6.40 15.63
CA VAL A 474 4.95 -6.64 16.08
C VAL A 474 5.58 -5.30 16.43
N SER A 475 6.23 -5.20 17.58
CA SER A 475 6.98 -4.00 17.98
C SER A 475 8.32 -4.34 18.63
N VAL A 476 9.22 -3.39 18.59
CA VAL A 476 10.54 -3.48 19.23
C VAL A 476 10.70 -2.33 20.20
N GLN A 477 10.94 -2.65 21.46
CA GLN A 477 11.24 -1.69 22.54
C GLN A 477 12.75 -1.62 22.78
N LEU A 478 13.32 -0.42 22.73
CA LEU A 478 14.76 -0.21 22.92
C LEU A 478 15.00 0.89 23.94
N TRP A 479 16.09 0.76 24.72
CA TRP A 479 16.72 1.85 25.44
C TRP A 479 17.93 2.30 24.63
N ILE A 480 17.91 3.53 24.15
CA ILE A 480 18.89 4.07 23.22
C ILE A 480 19.53 5.33 23.76
N SER A 481 20.78 5.56 23.38
CA SER A 481 21.45 6.86 23.50
C SER A 481 22.21 7.16 22.21
N SER A 482 22.52 8.43 21.98
CA SER A 482 23.29 8.85 20.80
C SER A 482 24.20 10.00 21.16
N SER A 483 25.31 10.14 20.44
CA SER A 483 26.15 11.34 20.47
C SER A 483 25.56 12.48 19.63
N ALA A 484 24.53 12.21 18.79
CA ALA A 484 23.80 13.19 18.01
C ALA A 484 22.49 13.59 18.71
N VAL A 485 21.94 14.73 18.30
CA VAL A 485 20.67 15.24 18.83
C VAL A 485 19.44 14.60 18.17
N ASP A 486 19.61 13.93 17.04
CA ASP A 486 18.59 13.16 16.32
C ASP A 486 19.23 12.06 15.47
N THR A 487 18.54 10.93 15.32
CA THR A 487 18.95 9.80 14.47
C THR A 487 17.73 8.92 14.20
N ASP A 488 17.88 7.97 13.29
CA ASP A 488 16.86 6.96 13.00
C ASP A 488 17.28 5.60 13.54
N PHE A 489 16.36 4.86 14.14
CA PHE A 489 16.52 3.44 14.43
C PHE A 489 15.59 2.64 13.51
N THR A 490 16.13 1.56 12.96
CA THR A 490 15.39 0.59 12.17
C THR A 490 15.46 -0.78 12.83
N ALA A 491 14.41 -1.56 12.65
CA ALA A 491 14.39 -2.96 13.08
C ALA A 491 13.71 -3.81 12.01
N LYS A 492 14.17 -5.07 11.90
CA LYS A 492 13.61 -6.06 10.98
C LYS A 492 13.34 -7.35 11.72
N LEU A 493 12.19 -7.97 11.43
CA LEU A 493 11.92 -9.35 11.79
C LEU A 493 12.34 -10.24 10.63
N ILE A 494 13.20 -11.20 10.92
CA ILE A 494 13.83 -12.07 9.92
C ILE A 494 13.53 -13.53 10.27
N ASP A 495 13.09 -14.32 9.29
CA ASP A 495 13.04 -15.77 9.37
C ASP A 495 14.35 -16.34 8.81
N VAL A 496 15.14 -16.99 9.70
CA VAL A 496 16.46 -17.49 9.36
C VAL A 496 16.40 -18.97 9.06
N TYR A 497 16.53 -19.32 7.79
CA TYR A 497 16.70 -20.69 7.34
C TYR A 497 18.15 -21.15 7.56
N PRO A 498 18.34 -22.32 8.17
CA PRO A 498 19.69 -22.85 8.40
C PRO A 498 20.39 -23.22 7.08
N PRO A 499 21.73 -23.36 7.09
CA PRO A 499 22.48 -23.81 5.93
C PRO A 499 21.90 -25.10 5.32
N SER A 500 21.79 -25.12 3.99
CA SER A 500 21.28 -26.24 3.21
C SER A 500 22.10 -26.44 1.94
N GLU A 501 21.78 -27.47 1.16
CA GLU A 501 22.44 -27.69 -0.13
C GLU A 501 22.20 -26.54 -1.12
N ASP A 502 20.97 -25.95 -1.11
CA ASP A 502 20.62 -24.84 -2.00
C ASP A 502 21.11 -23.48 -1.46
N TYR A 503 21.19 -23.36 -0.14
CA TYR A 503 21.62 -22.16 0.56
C TYR A 503 22.75 -22.49 1.55
N PRO A 504 24.01 -22.64 1.08
CA PRO A 504 25.11 -23.09 1.94
C PRO A 504 25.42 -22.19 3.13
N GLU A 505 25.06 -20.91 3.05
CA GLU A 505 25.21 -19.91 4.14
C GLU A 505 23.89 -19.67 4.90
N GLY A 506 22.84 -20.45 4.59
CA GLY A 506 21.48 -20.19 5.06
C GLY A 506 20.77 -19.14 4.20
N TYR A 507 19.56 -18.74 4.63
CA TYR A 507 18.77 -17.69 3.98
C TYR A 507 18.08 -16.86 5.05
N ALA A 508 18.30 -15.54 5.05
CA ALA A 508 17.75 -14.62 6.03
C ALA A 508 16.57 -13.84 5.40
N LEU A 509 15.36 -14.40 5.49
CA LEU A 509 14.16 -13.82 4.87
C LEU A 509 13.62 -12.67 5.70
N ASN A 510 13.47 -11.49 5.10
CA ASN A 510 12.73 -10.39 5.71
C ASN A 510 11.22 -10.68 5.75
N LEU A 511 10.62 -10.59 6.94
CA LEU A 511 9.17 -10.72 7.13
C LEU A 511 8.48 -9.36 7.23
N THR A 512 9.02 -8.48 8.07
CA THR A 512 8.55 -7.10 8.22
C THR A 512 9.69 -6.22 8.75
N ASP A 513 9.55 -4.91 8.59
CA ASP A 513 10.48 -3.93 9.14
C ASP A 513 9.78 -2.64 9.56
N GLY A 514 10.49 -1.83 10.32
CA GLY A 514 10.03 -0.53 10.76
C GLY A 514 11.18 0.43 11.04
N ILE A 515 10.83 1.70 11.14
CA ILE A 515 11.77 2.79 11.42
C ILE A 515 11.14 3.76 12.41
N LEU A 516 11.97 4.37 13.25
CA LEU A 516 11.59 5.53 14.07
C LEU A 516 12.68 6.59 13.99
N ARG A 517 12.31 7.80 13.59
CA ARG A 517 13.11 9.00 13.76
C ARG A 517 12.93 9.51 15.17
N VAL A 518 13.99 9.49 15.98
CA VAL A 518 13.88 9.58 17.44
C VAL A 518 13.32 10.91 17.93
N LYS A 519 13.47 11.99 17.18
CA LYS A 519 12.83 13.26 17.54
C LYS A 519 11.30 13.21 17.60
N PHE A 520 10.68 12.14 17.06
CA PHE A 520 9.23 11.90 17.12
C PHE A 520 8.83 10.85 18.18
N ARG A 521 9.74 10.41 19.05
CA ARG A 521 9.48 9.36 20.04
C ARG A 521 8.30 9.63 20.98
N ASP A 522 8.01 10.91 21.25
CA ASP A 522 6.98 11.33 22.20
C ASP A 522 5.74 11.92 21.51
N SER A 523 5.86 12.42 20.27
CA SER A 523 4.76 13.04 19.54
C SER A 523 5.05 13.17 18.05
N TRP A 524 4.06 12.86 17.23
CA TRP A 524 4.11 13.12 15.80
C TRP A 524 3.88 14.60 15.43
N GLU A 525 3.23 15.37 16.31
CA GLU A 525 2.91 16.77 16.09
C GLU A 525 4.06 17.72 16.48
N ARG A 526 4.95 17.25 17.35
CA ARG A 526 6.07 18.07 17.88
C ARG A 526 7.33 17.25 17.92
N THR A 527 8.40 17.80 17.39
CA THR A 527 9.73 17.22 17.50
C THR A 527 10.39 17.56 18.82
N GLU A 528 11.08 16.61 19.42
CA GLU A 528 11.89 16.78 20.60
C GLU A 528 13.27 16.15 20.41
N LEU A 529 14.31 16.99 20.33
CA LEU A 529 15.67 16.54 20.14
C LEU A 529 16.19 15.80 21.39
N MET A 530 17.07 14.83 21.18
CA MET A 530 17.77 14.16 22.27
C MET A 530 18.86 15.05 22.87
N ALA A 531 19.14 14.86 24.17
CA ALA A 531 20.40 15.29 24.75
C ALA A 531 21.47 14.22 24.51
N PRO A 532 22.64 14.59 23.95
CA PRO A 532 23.71 13.63 23.68
C PRO A 532 24.13 12.84 24.93
N GLY A 533 24.13 11.51 24.82
CA GLY A 533 24.53 10.60 25.92
C GLY A 533 23.40 10.28 26.92
N GLU A 534 22.28 10.94 26.88
CA GLU A 534 21.11 10.53 27.69
C GLU A 534 20.43 9.30 27.09
N VAL A 535 19.85 8.48 27.98
CA VAL A 535 19.16 7.24 27.59
C VAL A 535 17.66 7.49 27.48
N TYR A 536 17.08 7.08 26.37
CA TYR A 536 15.64 7.18 26.08
C TYR A 536 15.06 5.80 25.79
N GLN A 537 13.84 5.56 26.24
CA GLN A 537 13.06 4.42 25.79
C GLN A 537 12.32 4.79 24.51
N VAL A 538 12.40 3.93 23.51
CA VAL A 538 11.70 4.11 22.22
C VAL A 538 10.99 2.81 21.83
N GLU A 539 9.90 2.93 21.07
CA GLU A 539 9.18 1.81 20.50
C GLU A 539 9.04 1.98 18.99
N LEU A 540 9.41 0.93 18.26
CA LEU A 540 9.26 0.84 16.81
C LEU A 540 8.14 -0.17 16.51
N SER A 541 7.18 0.20 15.67
CA SER A 541 6.24 -0.75 15.05
C SER A 541 6.87 -1.31 13.78
N LEU A 542 6.77 -2.63 13.57
CA LEU A 542 7.26 -3.32 12.38
C LEU A 542 6.12 -3.66 11.42
#